data_7913bd2111b92a45a60e4d5c95ed053c
#
_entry.id   7913bd2111b92a45a60e4d5c95ed053c
#
_cell.length_a   1.000
_cell.length_b   1.000
_cell.length_c   1.000
_cell.angle_alpha   90.00
_cell.angle_beta   90.00
_cell.angle_gamma   90.00
#
_symmetry.space_group_name_H-M   'P 1'
#
loop_
_entity.id
_entity.type
_entity.pdbx_description
1 polymer ?
#
loop_
_entity_poly.entity_id
_entity_poly.type
_entity_poly.pdbx_seq_one_letter_code
_entity_poly.pdbx_strand_id
1 'polypeptide(L)'
;TLDRSSAASDVYKRQVVARGMGTCCVAGCGELTISEDSKTVSCGSLVLTEGDVISVDGSSGRIYSGEIPTVLIENDQELQRLLSWADDFAQLKVRANAETVQDLKTAIKFGAKGIGLARTEHMFFGQERILEMRRLILSDNELETRSALKKLLEFQENDFYQMFQAVQDKPMIIRLLDPPMPVSYTHLTLPTSDLV
;
A
#
# COMPACT_ATOMS: atom_id res chain seq x y z
N THR A 1 1.98 16.10 -25.46
CA THR A 1 0.76 16.08 -24.64
C THR A 1 0.85 14.90 -23.69
N LEU A 2 1.43 15.12 -22.52
CA LEU A 2 1.35 14.17 -21.41
C LEU A 2 -0.14 13.99 -21.07
N ASP A 3 -0.61 12.76 -21.19
CA ASP A 3 -1.99 12.39 -20.95
C ASP A 3 -2.37 12.75 -19.50
N ARG A 4 -3.23 13.76 -19.34
CA ARG A 4 -3.73 14.19 -18.04
C ARG A 4 -4.45 13.09 -17.27
N SER A 5 -4.93 12.03 -17.94
CA SER A 5 -5.59 10.89 -17.34
C SER A 5 -4.59 10.00 -16.58
N SER A 6 -3.38 9.81 -17.10
CA SER A 6 -2.33 9.04 -16.43
C SER A 6 -1.81 9.73 -15.17
N ALA A 7 -1.61 11.07 -15.25
CA ALA A 7 -1.17 11.87 -14.10
C ALA A 7 -2.18 11.85 -12.94
N ALA A 8 -3.48 11.96 -13.23
CA ALA A 8 -4.53 11.87 -12.21
C ALA A 8 -4.58 10.48 -11.55
N SER A 9 -4.42 9.42 -12.34
CA SER A 9 -4.35 8.04 -11.82
C SER A 9 -3.15 7.83 -10.89
N ASP A 10 -2.00 8.41 -11.22
CA ASP A 10 -0.79 8.28 -10.41
C ASP A 10 -0.88 9.06 -9.09
N VAL A 11 -1.49 10.24 -9.10
CA VAL A 11 -1.80 11.02 -7.88
C VAL A 11 -2.70 10.22 -6.95
N TYR A 12 -3.78 9.65 -7.46
CA TYR A 12 -4.70 8.82 -6.67
C TYR A 12 -4.01 7.58 -6.08
N LYS A 13 -3.21 6.87 -6.88
CA LYS A 13 -2.46 5.70 -6.42
C LYS A 13 -1.51 6.04 -5.27
N ARG A 14 -0.78 7.16 -5.36
CA ARG A 14 0.12 7.62 -4.30
C ARG A 14 -0.63 7.92 -3.01
N GLN A 15 -1.80 8.55 -3.09
CA GLN A 15 -2.64 8.83 -1.91
C GLN A 15 -3.15 7.55 -1.25
N VAL A 16 -3.56 6.55 -2.04
CA VAL A 16 -4.01 5.26 -1.51
C VAL A 16 -2.88 4.53 -0.80
N VAL A 17 -1.67 4.50 -1.39
CA VAL A 17 -0.49 3.88 -0.78
C VAL A 17 -0.12 4.58 0.52
N ALA A 18 -0.05 5.92 0.53
CA ALA A 18 0.27 6.70 1.73
C ALA A 18 -0.73 6.44 2.86
N ARG A 19 -2.02 6.39 2.55
CA ARG A 19 -3.07 6.03 3.53
C ARG A 19 -2.89 4.62 4.08
N GLY A 20 -2.55 3.65 3.22
CA GLY A 20 -2.22 2.29 3.64
C GLY A 20 -1.04 2.23 4.60
N MET A 21 -0.07 3.12 4.43
CA MET A 21 1.10 3.27 5.31
C MET A 21 0.81 4.12 6.56
N GLY A 22 -0.39 4.64 6.73
CA GLY A 22 -0.74 5.56 7.82
C GLY A 22 -0.04 6.91 7.75
N THR A 23 0.40 7.31 6.55
CA THR A 23 1.18 8.54 6.32
C THR A 23 0.33 9.59 5.62
N CYS A 24 0.42 10.85 6.07
CA CYS A 24 -0.19 11.97 5.37
C CYS A 24 0.41 12.14 3.97
N CYS A 25 -0.45 12.49 3.01
CA CYS A 25 -0.04 12.71 1.63
C CYS A 25 -0.73 13.93 1.04
N VAL A 26 0.06 14.85 0.51
CA VAL A 26 -0.39 15.92 -0.38
C VAL A 26 0.24 15.65 -1.73
N ALA A 27 -0.58 15.43 -2.75
CA ALA A 27 -0.13 15.12 -4.10
C ALA A 27 -0.66 16.16 -5.10
N GLY A 28 0.08 16.38 -6.19
CA GLY A 28 -0.30 17.34 -7.23
C GLY A 28 0.01 18.80 -6.88
N CYS A 29 0.90 19.03 -5.92
CA CYS A 29 1.35 20.38 -5.55
C CYS A 29 2.34 20.91 -6.59
N GLY A 30 1.83 21.53 -7.66
CA GLY A 30 2.66 22.09 -8.75
C GLY A 30 3.46 23.33 -8.38
N GLU A 31 3.22 23.91 -7.22
CA GLU A 31 3.96 25.08 -6.72
C GLU A 31 5.29 24.73 -6.03
N LEU A 32 5.48 23.42 -5.72
CA LEU A 32 6.71 22.95 -5.12
C LEU A 32 7.77 22.68 -6.19
N THR A 33 8.92 23.27 -6.03
CA THR A 33 10.13 22.96 -6.82
C THR A 33 11.12 22.22 -5.93
N ILE A 34 11.46 21.00 -6.30
CA ILE A 34 12.39 20.14 -5.56
C ILE A 34 13.70 20.12 -6.31
N SER A 35 14.80 20.42 -5.61
CA SER A 35 16.17 20.28 -6.10
C SER A 35 16.87 19.17 -5.32
N GLU A 36 17.11 18.05 -5.98
CA GLU A 36 17.80 16.90 -5.37
C GLU A 36 19.28 17.22 -5.10
N ASP A 37 19.93 17.98 -6.00
CA ASP A 37 21.35 18.34 -5.87
C ASP A 37 21.61 19.23 -4.66
N SER A 38 20.75 20.21 -4.43
CA SER A 38 20.87 21.13 -3.29
C SER A 38 20.11 20.67 -2.05
N LYS A 39 19.37 19.56 -2.15
CA LYS A 39 18.50 19.03 -1.08
C LYS A 39 17.54 20.08 -0.52
N THR A 40 16.95 20.87 -1.41
CA THR A 40 16.04 21.95 -1.06
C THR A 40 14.69 21.80 -1.73
N VAL A 41 13.66 22.28 -1.04
CA VAL A 41 12.31 22.44 -1.57
C VAL A 41 11.92 23.90 -1.49
N SER A 42 11.51 24.48 -2.61
CA SER A 42 11.06 25.87 -2.66
C SER A 42 9.60 26.00 -3.06
N CYS A 43 8.91 26.96 -2.45
CA CYS A 43 7.53 27.32 -2.79
C CYS A 43 7.41 28.85 -2.67
N GLY A 44 7.36 29.56 -3.78
CA GLY A 44 7.40 31.02 -3.80
C GLY A 44 8.67 31.55 -3.13
N SER A 45 8.52 32.30 -2.06
CA SER A 45 9.65 32.86 -1.28
C SER A 45 10.16 31.93 -0.16
N LEU A 46 9.44 30.83 0.13
CA LEU A 46 9.85 29.89 1.15
C LEU A 46 10.82 28.86 0.56
N VAL A 47 11.95 28.68 1.24
CA VAL A 47 12.94 27.65 0.93
C VAL A 47 13.14 26.80 2.18
N LEU A 48 12.99 25.50 2.02
CA LEU A 48 13.22 24.48 3.05
C LEU A 48 14.44 23.66 2.66
N THR A 49 15.21 23.24 3.64
CA THR A 49 16.41 22.41 3.48
C THR A 49 16.20 21.03 4.12
N GLU A 50 17.02 20.08 3.75
CA GLU A 50 17.01 18.76 4.40
C GLU A 50 17.22 18.90 5.91
N GLY A 51 16.30 18.33 6.70
CA GLY A 51 16.29 18.43 8.17
C GLY A 51 15.31 19.44 8.74
N ASP A 52 14.74 20.31 7.92
CA ASP A 52 13.69 21.22 8.37
C ASP A 52 12.41 20.47 8.71
N VAL A 53 11.77 20.85 9.81
CA VAL A 53 10.51 20.26 10.25
C VAL A 53 9.34 20.88 9.49
N ILE A 54 8.49 20.04 8.94
CA ILE A 54 7.25 20.44 8.28
C ILE A 54 6.05 19.65 8.85
N SER A 55 4.90 20.27 8.86
CA SER A 55 3.62 19.61 9.16
C SER A 55 2.76 19.54 7.90
N VAL A 56 2.20 18.37 7.64
CA VAL A 56 1.41 18.09 6.44
C VAL A 56 -0.02 17.76 6.81
N ASP A 57 -0.98 18.52 6.29
CA ASP A 57 -2.40 18.24 6.42
C ASP A 57 -2.94 17.68 5.10
N GLY A 58 -3.07 16.36 5.05
CA GLY A 58 -3.58 15.65 3.88
C GLY A 58 -5.07 15.87 3.61
N SER A 59 -5.83 16.40 4.57
CA SER A 59 -7.26 16.67 4.43
C SER A 59 -7.50 18.00 3.70
N SER A 60 -6.79 19.04 4.10
CA SER A 60 -6.89 20.37 3.46
C SER A 60 -5.91 20.57 2.30
N GLY A 61 -4.94 19.67 2.14
CA GLY A 61 -3.86 19.80 1.14
C GLY A 61 -2.82 20.86 1.49
N ARG A 62 -2.69 21.24 2.77
CA ARG A 62 -1.79 22.28 3.23
C ARG A 62 -0.50 21.71 3.82
N ILE A 63 0.57 22.46 3.61
CA ILE A 63 1.89 22.18 4.20
C ILE A 63 2.29 23.43 5.02
N TYR A 64 2.73 23.20 6.23
CA TYR A 64 3.14 24.24 7.17
C TYR A 64 4.62 24.07 7.49
N SER A 65 5.34 25.16 7.60
CA SER A 65 6.70 25.17 8.14
C SER A 65 6.65 25.03 9.66
N GLY A 66 7.45 24.12 10.21
CA GLY A 66 7.48 23.82 11.64
C GLY A 66 6.52 22.75 12.09
N GLU A 67 6.56 22.45 13.39
CA GLU A 67 5.73 21.46 14.06
C GLU A 67 4.38 22.04 14.49
N ILE A 68 3.30 21.39 14.10
CA ILE A 68 1.95 21.72 14.56
C ILE A 68 1.46 20.59 15.46
N PRO A 69 0.86 20.91 16.63
CA PRO A 69 0.29 19.91 17.51
C PRO A 69 -0.76 19.07 16.79
N THR A 70 -0.61 17.75 16.82
CA THR A 70 -1.55 16.80 16.24
C THR A 70 -2.25 16.01 17.32
N VAL A 71 -3.52 15.67 17.09
CA VAL A 71 -4.31 14.80 17.96
C VAL A 71 -4.50 13.45 17.28
N LEU A 72 -4.05 12.38 17.93
CA LEU A 72 -4.32 11.02 17.48
C LEU A 72 -5.75 10.63 17.90
N ILE A 73 -6.60 10.38 16.92
CA ILE A 73 -7.98 9.92 17.14
C ILE A 73 -7.98 8.38 17.31
N GLU A 74 -7.09 7.85 18.15
CA GLU A 74 -6.96 6.39 18.34
C GLU A 74 -7.93 5.90 19.37
N ASN A 75 -8.96 6.04 19.69
CA ASN A 75 -9.96 5.52 20.65
C ASN A 75 -11.03 6.55 21.03
N ASP A 76 -11.50 7.30 20.05
CA ASP A 76 -12.63 8.18 20.26
C ASP A 76 -13.89 7.33 20.55
N GLN A 77 -14.33 7.35 21.81
CA GLN A 77 -15.51 6.61 22.27
C GLN A 77 -16.79 7.11 21.56
N GLU A 78 -16.85 8.39 21.21
CA GLU A 78 -17.99 8.96 20.51
C GLU A 78 -18.04 8.47 19.06
N LEU A 79 -16.90 8.39 18.40
CA LEU A 79 -16.81 7.79 17.08
C LEU A 79 -17.19 6.31 17.09
N GLN A 80 -16.72 5.54 18.08
CA GLN A 80 -17.10 4.12 18.20
C GLN A 80 -18.61 3.96 18.44
N ARG A 81 -19.20 4.82 19.24
CA ARG A 81 -20.65 4.82 19.48
C ARG A 81 -21.43 5.16 18.21
N LEU A 82 -20.97 6.16 17.46
CA LEU A 82 -21.59 6.51 16.16
C LEU A 82 -21.49 5.36 15.16
N LEU A 83 -20.34 4.71 15.08
CA LEU A 83 -20.13 3.54 14.20
C LEU A 83 -21.02 2.36 14.63
N SER A 84 -21.21 2.13 15.94
CA SER A 84 -22.13 1.11 16.44
C SER A 84 -23.57 1.38 15.98
N TRP A 85 -24.04 2.62 16.08
CA TRP A 85 -25.36 2.99 15.59
C TRP A 85 -25.48 2.80 14.07
N ALA A 86 -24.44 3.17 13.31
CA ALA A 86 -24.43 2.93 11.86
C ALA A 86 -24.50 1.43 11.53
N ASP A 87 -23.83 0.58 12.29
CA ASP A 87 -23.87 -0.88 12.12
C ASP A 87 -25.27 -1.46 12.38
N ASP A 88 -26.03 -0.89 13.34
CA ASP A 88 -27.42 -1.32 13.65
C ASP A 88 -28.41 -1.05 12.51
N PHE A 89 -28.18 0.03 11.73
CA PHE A 89 -28.99 0.40 10.56
C PHE A 89 -28.48 -0.19 9.25
N ALA A 90 -27.22 -0.62 9.19
CA ALA A 90 -26.60 -1.05 7.97
C ALA A 90 -27.14 -2.39 7.46
N GLN A 91 -27.70 -2.41 6.26
CA GLN A 91 -28.11 -3.64 5.58
C GLN A 91 -26.91 -4.40 4.99
N LEU A 92 -25.88 -3.67 4.56
CA LEU A 92 -24.64 -4.22 4.02
C LEU A 92 -23.51 -4.12 5.05
N LYS A 93 -22.69 -5.15 5.11
CA LYS A 93 -21.53 -5.19 5.99
C LYS A 93 -20.29 -4.68 5.29
N VAL A 94 -19.54 -3.79 5.93
CA VAL A 94 -18.27 -3.27 5.40
C VAL A 94 -17.20 -4.36 5.47
N ARG A 95 -16.52 -4.59 4.34
CA ARG A 95 -15.37 -5.47 4.23
C ARG A 95 -14.17 -4.64 3.76
N ALA A 96 -13.02 -4.86 4.39
CA ALA A 96 -11.78 -4.17 4.03
C ALA A 96 -10.95 -4.98 3.04
N ASN A 97 -10.03 -4.31 2.34
CA ASN A 97 -8.95 -5.00 1.63
C ASN A 97 -7.79 -5.20 2.61
N ALA A 98 -7.20 -6.38 2.62
CA ALA A 98 -6.03 -6.69 3.42
C ALA A 98 -5.22 -7.79 2.74
N GLU A 99 -3.92 -7.57 2.62
CA GLU A 99 -2.98 -8.50 2.01
C GLU A 99 -2.00 -9.10 3.02
N THR A 100 -1.89 -8.49 4.19
CA THR A 100 -1.04 -8.97 5.29
C THR A 100 -1.84 -9.23 6.55
N VAL A 101 -1.28 -10.01 7.46
CA VAL A 101 -1.88 -10.26 8.79
C VAL A 101 -2.03 -8.95 9.57
N GLN A 102 -1.09 -8.03 9.40
CA GLN A 102 -1.14 -6.73 10.08
C GLN A 102 -2.30 -5.87 9.57
N ASP A 103 -2.46 -5.79 8.25
CA ASP A 103 -3.59 -5.07 7.64
C ASP A 103 -4.92 -5.66 8.09
N LEU A 104 -5.01 -6.98 8.13
CA LEU A 104 -6.20 -7.70 8.56
C LEU A 104 -6.56 -7.37 10.02
N LYS A 105 -5.58 -7.42 10.93
CA LYS A 105 -5.78 -7.04 12.33
C LYS A 105 -6.23 -5.59 12.46
N THR A 106 -5.62 -4.69 11.69
CA THR A 106 -5.98 -3.28 11.66
C THR A 106 -7.40 -3.08 11.14
N ALA A 107 -7.76 -3.74 10.04
CA ALA A 107 -9.10 -3.68 9.48
C ALA A 107 -10.18 -4.15 10.48
N ILE A 108 -9.92 -5.24 11.18
CA ILE A 108 -10.83 -5.76 12.20
C ILE A 108 -10.93 -4.79 13.39
N LYS A 109 -9.82 -4.21 13.84
CA LYS A 109 -9.80 -3.19 14.90
C LYS A 109 -10.68 -1.98 14.53
N PHE A 110 -10.69 -1.59 13.25
CA PHE A 110 -11.56 -0.51 12.75
C PHE A 110 -13.00 -0.95 12.43
N GLY A 111 -13.40 -2.17 12.80
CA GLY A 111 -14.79 -2.62 12.72
C GLY A 111 -15.16 -3.32 11.42
N ALA A 112 -14.20 -3.67 10.55
CA ALA A 112 -14.49 -4.45 9.35
C ALA A 112 -15.13 -5.80 9.70
N LYS A 113 -16.20 -6.15 8.99
CA LYS A 113 -16.97 -7.39 9.20
C LYS A 113 -16.43 -8.57 8.35
N GLY A 114 -15.31 -8.35 7.69
CA GLY A 114 -14.62 -9.34 6.88
C GLY A 114 -13.60 -8.72 5.92
N ILE A 115 -12.98 -9.58 5.11
CA ILE A 115 -12.04 -9.16 4.07
C ILE A 115 -12.72 -9.28 2.71
N GLY A 116 -12.84 -8.15 2.02
CA GLY A 116 -13.48 -8.03 0.72
C GLY A 116 -12.57 -8.42 -0.44
N LEU A 117 -11.26 -8.26 -0.24
CA LEU A 117 -10.27 -8.69 -1.21
C LEU A 117 -8.90 -8.87 -0.56
N ALA A 118 -8.33 -10.07 -0.69
CA ALA A 118 -6.93 -10.37 -0.47
C ALA A 118 -6.28 -10.69 -1.82
N ARG A 119 -5.27 -9.90 -2.21
CA ARG A 119 -4.54 -10.04 -3.46
C ARG A 119 -3.34 -10.93 -3.24
N THR A 120 -3.36 -12.14 -3.78
CA THR A 120 -2.29 -13.12 -3.57
C THR A 120 -0.97 -12.70 -4.23
N GLU A 121 -1.03 -11.91 -5.30
CA GLU A 121 0.16 -11.39 -5.97
C GLU A 121 1.00 -10.47 -5.08
N HIS A 122 0.41 -9.76 -4.13
CA HIS A 122 1.13 -8.90 -3.19
C HIS A 122 1.94 -9.70 -2.15
N MET A 123 1.57 -10.94 -1.90
CA MET A 123 2.31 -11.83 -0.98
C MET A 123 3.73 -12.13 -1.47
N PHE A 124 4.00 -11.93 -2.77
CA PHE A 124 5.28 -12.26 -3.40
C PHE A 124 6.24 -11.09 -3.58
N PHE A 125 5.89 -9.88 -3.10
CA PHE A 125 6.76 -8.71 -3.22
C PHE A 125 7.91 -8.63 -2.19
N GLY A 126 7.99 -9.54 -1.23
CA GLY A 126 9.14 -9.65 -0.32
C GLY A 126 10.42 -10.01 -1.07
N GLN A 127 11.57 -9.51 -0.58
CA GLN A 127 12.87 -9.68 -1.28
C GLN A 127 13.20 -11.13 -1.66
N GLU A 128 13.01 -12.07 -0.75
CA GLU A 128 13.28 -13.50 -1.02
C GLU A 128 12.24 -14.10 -1.96
N ARG A 129 10.98 -13.71 -1.79
CA ARG A 129 9.85 -14.25 -2.54
C ARG A 129 9.86 -13.79 -3.99
N ILE A 130 10.23 -12.54 -4.24
CA ILE A 130 10.30 -11.99 -5.60
C ILE A 130 11.37 -12.71 -6.44
N LEU A 131 12.44 -13.19 -5.81
CA LEU A 131 13.47 -13.97 -6.52
C LEU A 131 12.92 -15.30 -7.02
N GLU A 132 12.13 -16.00 -6.20
CA GLU A 132 11.52 -17.28 -6.61
C GLU A 132 10.40 -17.04 -7.67
N MET A 133 9.66 -15.93 -7.58
CA MET A 133 8.70 -15.56 -8.61
C MET A 133 9.39 -15.25 -9.94
N ARG A 134 10.55 -14.55 -9.91
CA ARG A 134 11.37 -14.32 -11.10
C ARG A 134 11.86 -15.62 -11.71
N ARG A 135 12.35 -16.54 -10.90
CA ARG A 135 12.77 -17.87 -11.36
C ARG A 135 11.62 -18.61 -12.02
N LEU A 136 10.44 -18.59 -11.42
CA LEU A 136 9.25 -19.20 -12.01
C LEU A 136 8.91 -18.64 -13.38
N ILE A 137 8.98 -17.32 -13.56
CA ILE A 137 8.59 -16.65 -14.81
C ILE A 137 9.65 -16.83 -15.91
N LEU A 138 10.93 -16.83 -15.54
CA LEU A 138 12.05 -16.87 -16.48
C LEU A 138 12.56 -18.30 -16.75
N SER A 139 12.05 -19.30 -16.05
CA SER A 139 12.50 -20.68 -16.21
C SER A 139 11.90 -21.34 -17.44
N ASP A 140 12.76 -21.81 -18.31
CA ASP A 140 12.42 -22.68 -19.44
C ASP A 140 12.54 -24.18 -19.09
N ASN A 141 12.94 -24.48 -17.84
CA ASN A 141 13.21 -25.83 -17.37
C ASN A 141 12.15 -26.27 -16.33
N GLU A 142 11.51 -27.42 -16.61
CA GLU A 142 10.46 -27.96 -15.73
C GLU A 142 10.93 -28.23 -14.29
N LEU A 143 12.16 -28.65 -14.09
CA LEU A 143 12.71 -28.91 -12.75
C LEU A 143 12.89 -27.63 -11.95
N GLU A 144 13.38 -26.57 -12.58
CA GLU A 144 13.51 -25.25 -11.96
C GLU A 144 12.15 -24.64 -11.64
N THR A 145 11.21 -24.73 -12.60
CA THR A 145 9.82 -24.31 -12.41
C THR A 145 9.19 -24.99 -11.19
N ARG A 146 9.30 -26.32 -11.09
CA ARG A 146 8.77 -27.07 -9.93
C ARG A 146 9.45 -26.69 -8.62
N SER A 147 10.76 -26.44 -8.64
CA SER A 147 11.50 -26.00 -7.45
C SER A 147 11.04 -24.64 -6.96
N ALA A 148 10.89 -23.67 -7.86
CA ALA A 148 10.38 -22.34 -7.54
C ALA A 148 8.94 -22.39 -7.02
N LEU A 149 8.06 -23.14 -7.69
CA LEU A 149 6.68 -23.33 -7.25
C LEU A 149 6.59 -23.94 -5.85
N LYS A 150 7.44 -24.90 -5.51
CA LYS A 150 7.43 -25.51 -4.18
C LYS A 150 7.74 -24.48 -3.09
N LYS A 151 8.74 -23.63 -3.30
CA LYS A 151 9.07 -22.57 -2.34
C LYS A 151 7.98 -21.50 -2.23
N LEU A 152 7.41 -21.10 -3.36
CA LEU A 152 6.30 -20.14 -3.37
C LEU A 152 5.07 -20.71 -2.65
N LEU A 153 4.81 -22.01 -2.80
CA LEU A 153 3.72 -22.69 -2.09
C LEU A 153 3.95 -22.65 -0.56
N GLU A 154 5.16 -22.96 -0.10
CA GLU A 154 5.50 -22.92 1.33
C GLU A 154 5.28 -21.51 1.93
N PHE A 155 5.67 -20.45 1.22
CA PHE A 155 5.41 -19.07 1.64
C PHE A 155 3.91 -18.78 1.71
N GLN A 156 3.17 -19.13 0.67
CA GLN A 156 1.74 -18.84 0.56
C GLN A 156 0.91 -19.63 1.59
N GLU A 157 1.26 -20.89 1.82
CA GLU A 157 0.62 -21.72 2.84
C GLU A 157 0.76 -21.11 4.23
N ASN A 158 1.97 -20.66 4.59
CA ASN A 158 2.21 -20.01 5.87
C ASN A 158 1.44 -18.68 6.00
N ASP A 159 1.42 -17.87 4.94
CA ASP A 159 0.68 -16.60 4.95
C ASP A 159 -0.82 -16.82 5.14
N PHE A 160 -1.41 -17.74 4.38
CA PHE A 160 -2.83 -18.07 4.53
C PHE A 160 -3.15 -18.66 5.89
N TYR A 161 -2.29 -19.53 6.42
CA TYR A 161 -2.49 -20.07 7.76
C TYR A 161 -2.59 -18.96 8.80
N GLN A 162 -1.67 -18.01 8.79
CA GLN A 162 -1.68 -16.86 9.69
C GLN A 162 -2.89 -15.95 9.46
N MET A 163 -3.25 -15.70 8.19
CA MET A 163 -4.41 -14.88 7.85
C MET A 163 -5.72 -15.53 8.31
N PHE A 164 -5.90 -16.82 8.12
CA PHE A 164 -7.08 -17.55 8.58
C PHE A 164 -7.18 -17.57 10.09
N GLN A 165 -6.08 -17.73 10.80
CA GLN A 165 -6.08 -17.57 12.27
C GLN A 165 -6.52 -16.18 12.71
N ALA A 166 -6.08 -15.14 12.01
CA ALA A 166 -6.39 -13.77 12.38
C ALA A 166 -7.82 -13.35 11.98
N VAL A 167 -8.36 -13.85 10.86
CA VAL A 167 -9.71 -13.52 10.40
C VAL A 167 -10.80 -14.24 11.19
N GLN A 168 -10.46 -15.39 11.78
CA GLN A 168 -11.39 -16.24 12.54
C GLN A 168 -12.66 -16.59 11.73
N ASP A 169 -13.85 -16.29 12.28
CA ASP A 169 -15.15 -16.64 11.68
C ASP A 169 -15.63 -15.62 10.63
N LYS A 170 -14.83 -14.59 10.32
CA LYS A 170 -15.24 -13.55 9.37
C LYS A 170 -14.97 -14.00 7.94
N PRO A 171 -15.84 -13.63 6.99
CA PRO A 171 -15.66 -13.99 5.59
C PRO A 171 -14.44 -13.29 4.98
N MET A 172 -13.71 -14.01 4.15
CA MET A 172 -12.56 -13.52 3.42
C MET A 172 -12.65 -13.93 1.94
N ILE A 173 -12.52 -12.96 1.03
CA ILE A 173 -12.47 -13.22 -0.41
C ILE A 173 -11.00 -13.16 -0.84
N ILE A 174 -10.54 -14.24 -1.43
CA ILE A 174 -9.17 -14.38 -1.92
C ILE A 174 -9.19 -14.33 -3.45
N ARG A 175 -8.42 -13.42 -4.03
CA ARG A 175 -8.18 -13.42 -5.47
C ARG A 175 -7.10 -14.46 -5.78
N LEU A 176 -7.37 -15.35 -6.71
CA LEU A 176 -6.35 -16.25 -7.25
C LEU A 176 -5.25 -15.41 -7.91
N LEU A 177 -4.06 -16.01 -8.04
CA LEU A 177 -2.88 -15.34 -8.55
C LEU A 177 -3.15 -14.71 -9.93
N ASP A 178 -3.08 -13.41 -10.01
CA ASP A 178 -3.25 -12.60 -11.21
C ASP A 178 -2.10 -11.57 -11.26
N PRO A 179 -0.88 -12.01 -11.66
CA PRO A 179 0.26 -11.11 -11.69
C PRO A 179 0.06 -10.06 -12.79
N PRO A 180 0.17 -8.76 -12.46
CA PRO A 180 0.13 -7.70 -13.47
C PRO A 180 1.37 -7.78 -14.35
N MET A 181 1.23 -8.42 -15.52
CA MET A 181 2.33 -8.73 -16.44
C MET A 181 3.11 -7.54 -17.00
N PRO A 182 2.58 -6.31 -17.21
CA PRO A 182 3.36 -5.32 -17.95
C PRO A 182 4.29 -4.43 -17.12
N VAL A 183 4.03 -4.16 -15.84
CA VAL A 183 4.75 -3.11 -15.09
C VAL A 183 5.74 -3.65 -14.06
N SER A 184 5.39 -4.69 -13.33
CA SER A 184 6.26 -5.22 -12.27
C SER A 184 7.38 -6.10 -12.80
N TYR A 185 7.25 -6.63 -14.03
CA TYR A 185 8.19 -7.58 -14.61
C TYR A 185 8.99 -7.05 -15.80
N THR A 186 8.60 -5.94 -16.43
CA THR A 186 9.37 -5.30 -17.49
C THR A 186 10.72 -4.75 -17.00
N HIS A 187 10.81 -4.36 -15.73
CA HIS A 187 12.08 -4.03 -15.09
C HIS A 187 12.98 -5.25 -14.80
N LEU A 188 12.48 -6.47 -15.00
CA LEU A 188 13.23 -7.70 -14.78
C LEU A 188 14.07 -8.13 -15.99
N THR A 189 13.74 -7.64 -17.17
CA THR A 189 14.40 -7.99 -18.44
C THR A 189 15.47 -6.99 -18.87
N LEU A 190 15.60 -5.85 -18.17
CA LEU A 190 16.70 -4.91 -18.44
C LEU A 190 17.97 -5.38 -17.74
N PRO A 191 19.11 -5.47 -18.46
CA PRO A 191 20.38 -5.76 -17.84
C PRO A 191 20.71 -4.68 -16.81
N THR A 192 21.22 -5.11 -15.67
CA THR A 192 21.63 -4.24 -14.54
C THR A 192 22.74 -3.24 -14.89
N SER A 193 23.22 -3.23 -16.10
CA SER A 193 24.23 -2.28 -16.61
C SER A 193 23.69 -0.88 -16.91
N ASP A 194 22.36 -0.68 -16.95
CA ASP A 194 21.75 0.59 -17.30
C ASP A 194 21.16 1.35 -16.10
N LEU A 195 21.50 0.91 -14.88
CA LEU A 195 21.16 1.58 -13.62
C LEU A 195 22.43 2.16 -12.98
N VAL A 196 23.06 3.13 -13.67
CA VAL A 196 24.07 4.03 -13.09
C VAL A 196 23.59 5.46 -13.29
#